data_ce195bd7bdbe2a79b501972453cc93a1
#
_entry.id   ce195bd7bdbe2a79b501972453cc93a1
#
_cell.length_a   1.000
_cell.length_b   1.000
_cell.length_c   1.000
_cell.angle_alpha   90.00
_cell.angle_beta   90.00
_cell.angle_gamma   90.00
#
_symmetry.space_group_name_H-M   'P 1'
#
loop_
_entity.id
_entity.type
_entity.pdbx_description
1 polymer ?
#
loop_
_entity_poly.entity_id
_entity_poly.type
_entity_poly.pdbx_seq_one_letter_code
_entity_poly.pdbx_strand_id
1 'polypeptide(L)' 'MQSRFEEGDTAWIVESNRFIRKVYIVRPTAGFYIVKFADSDGAIQVRGSRLFATEEEAKNSVHGGKAETRNW' A
#
# COMPACT_ATOMS: atom_id res chain seq x y z
N MET A 1 11.20 -4.42 -16.14
CA MET A 1 10.49 -4.89 -15.00
C MET A 1 9.04 -4.51 -15.02
N GLN A 2 8.19 -5.42 -14.64
CA GLN A 2 6.80 -5.14 -14.71
C GLN A 2 6.28 -4.53 -13.46
N SER A 3 5.30 -3.67 -13.57
CA SER A 3 4.62 -3.13 -12.43
C SER A 3 3.69 -4.19 -11.87
N ARG A 4 3.61 -4.26 -10.54
CA ARG A 4 2.67 -5.16 -9.90
C ARG A 4 1.25 -4.66 -10.02
N PHE A 5 1.08 -3.38 -10.18
CA PHE A 5 -0.23 -2.75 -10.24
C PHE A 5 -0.34 -1.90 -11.48
N GLU A 6 -1.56 -1.74 -11.94
CA GLU A 6 -1.83 -0.95 -13.14
C GLU A 6 -2.82 0.14 -12.79
N GLU A 7 -2.92 1.10 -13.67
CA GLU A 7 -3.84 2.20 -13.49
C GLU A 7 -5.25 1.67 -13.26
N GLY A 8 -5.90 2.14 -12.24
CA GLY A 8 -7.25 1.72 -11.89
C GLY A 8 -7.34 0.55 -10.93
N ASP A 9 -6.21 -0.08 -10.63
CA ASP A 9 -6.23 -1.19 -9.68
C ASP A 9 -6.49 -0.69 -8.27
N THR A 10 -7.02 -1.58 -7.44
CA THR A 10 -7.20 -1.31 -6.04
C THR A 10 -6.03 -1.90 -5.26
N ALA A 11 -5.58 -1.18 -4.26
CA ALA A 11 -4.52 -1.67 -3.39
C ALA A 11 -4.78 -1.17 -1.99
N TRP A 12 -3.96 -1.60 -1.05
CA TRP A 12 -4.06 -1.18 0.34
C TRP A 12 -2.68 -0.77 0.84
N ILE A 13 -2.65 0.22 1.71
CA ILE A 13 -1.41 0.61 2.37
C ILE A 13 -1.61 0.60 3.86
N VAL A 14 -0.52 0.53 4.60
CA VAL A 14 -0.55 0.56 6.05
C VAL A 14 0.08 1.86 6.50
N GLU A 15 -0.67 2.65 7.25
CA GLU A 15 -0.19 3.90 7.79
C GLU A 15 0.06 3.75 9.28
N SER A 16 1.15 4.29 9.75
CA SER A 16 1.51 4.27 11.18
C SER A 16 1.58 2.85 11.71
N ASN A 17 1.85 1.91 10.84
CA ASN A 17 2.01 0.50 11.18
C ASN A 17 0.76 -0.14 11.75
N ARG A 18 -0.40 0.50 11.60
CA ARG A 18 -1.61 -0.08 12.17
C ARG A 18 -2.88 0.24 11.39
N PHE A 19 -2.90 1.32 10.62
CA PHE A 19 -4.12 1.69 9.92
C PHE A 19 -4.03 1.25 8.48
N ILE A 20 -4.99 0.47 8.03
CA ILE A 20 -5.01 -0.05 6.67
C ILE A 20 -5.96 0.82 5.88
N ARG A 21 -5.47 1.39 4.79
CA ARG A 21 -6.26 2.27 3.96
C ARG A 21 -6.33 1.74 2.54
N LYS A 22 -7.52 1.80 1.96
CA LYS A 22 -7.73 1.39 0.59
C LYS A 22 -7.36 2.53 -0.32
N VAL A 23 -6.66 2.23 -1.39
CA VAL A 23 -6.25 3.24 -2.37
C VAL A 23 -6.48 2.71 -3.76
N TYR A 24 -6.55 3.62 -4.72
CA TYR A 24 -6.63 3.27 -6.12
C TYR A 24 -5.36 3.72 -6.81
N ILE A 25 -4.86 2.90 -7.71
CA ILE A 25 -3.65 3.24 -8.46
C ILE A 25 -4.03 4.24 -9.54
N VAL A 26 -3.48 5.45 -9.44
CA VAL A 26 -3.69 6.44 -10.48
C VAL A 26 -2.80 6.11 -11.66
N ARG A 27 -1.53 5.85 -11.40
CA ARG A 27 -0.64 5.37 -12.45
C ARG A 27 0.69 4.95 -11.85
N PRO A 28 1.37 4.01 -12.48
CA PRO A 28 2.74 3.70 -12.09
C PRO A 28 3.69 4.75 -12.61
N THR A 29 4.77 4.95 -11.92
CA THR A 29 5.87 5.78 -12.39
C THR A 29 7.15 4.98 -12.17
N ALA A 30 8.28 5.55 -12.51
CA ALA A 30 9.54 4.81 -12.39
C ALA A 30 9.84 4.54 -10.92
N GLY A 31 9.58 3.32 -10.48
CA GLY A 31 9.88 2.92 -9.11
C GLY A 31 8.84 3.31 -8.07
N PHE A 32 7.79 4.00 -8.48
CA PHE A 32 6.76 4.48 -7.55
C PHE A 32 5.40 4.33 -8.17
N TYR A 33 4.38 4.52 -7.35
CA TYR A 33 3.01 4.55 -7.81
C TYR A 33 2.34 5.79 -7.26
N ILE A 34 1.58 6.46 -8.10
CA ILE A 34 0.71 7.54 -7.66
C ILE A 34 -0.61 6.88 -7.29
N VAL A 35 -1.05 7.07 -6.05
CA VAL A 35 -2.28 6.44 -5.57
C VAL A 35 -3.19 7.49 -4.97
N LYS A 36 -4.47 7.20 -4.97
CA LYS A 36 -5.47 8.10 -4.43
C LYS A 36 -6.22 7.35 -3.36
N PHE A 37 -6.44 7.98 -2.21
CA PHE A 37 -7.17 7.34 -1.14
C PHE A 37 -8.64 7.16 -1.52
N ALA A 38 -9.19 6.01 -1.18
CA ALA A 38 -10.57 5.70 -1.54
C ALA A 38 -11.56 6.61 -0.81
N ASP A 39 -11.20 7.06 0.38
CA ASP A 39 -12.12 7.84 1.20
C ASP A 39 -11.83 9.35 1.18
N SER A 40 -11.00 9.80 0.29
CA SER A 40 -10.71 11.22 0.18
C SER A 40 -10.16 11.50 -1.21
N ASP A 41 -9.95 12.78 -1.50
CA ASP A 41 -9.42 13.15 -2.79
C ASP A 41 -7.90 13.25 -2.80
N GLY A 42 -7.27 12.94 -1.70
CA GLY A 42 -5.82 13.06 -1.62
C GLY A 42 -5.12 12.02 -2.46
N ALA A 43 -4.04 12.41 -3.09
CA ALA A 43 -3.20 11.49 -3.84
C ALA A 43 -1.78 11.59 -3.30
N ILE A 44 -1.08 10.48 -3.26
CA ILE A 44 0.29 10.46 -2.79
C ILE A 44 1.11 9.54 -3.67
N GLN A 45 2.41 9.69 -3.56
CA GLN A 45 3.35 8.85 -4.28
C GLN A 45 3.97 7.88 -3.30
N VAL A 46 3.92 6.59 -3.59
CA VAL A 46 4.44 5.58 -2.68
C VAL A 46 5.26 4.57 -3.47
N ARG A 47 6.16 3.90 -2.79
CA ARG A 47 6.91 2.83 -3.41
C ARG A 47 6.03 1.59 -3.49
N GLY A 48 6.28 0.77 -4.51
CA GLY A 48 5.52 -0.45 -4.67
C GLY A 48 5.57 -1.35 -3.46
N SER A 49 6.68 -1.33 -2.73
CA SER A 49 6.81 -2.16 -1.55
C SER A 49 5.85 -1.78 -0.43
N ARG A 50 5.26 -0.59 -0.51
CA ARG A 50 4.28 -0.15 0.48
C ARG A 50 2.87 -0.58 0.13
N LEU A 51 2.65 -1.15 -1.05
CA LEU A 51 1.33 -1.50 -1.53
C LEU A 51 1.07 -2.99 -1.37
N PHE A 52 -0.14 -3.31 -0.99
CA PHE A 52 -0.56 -4.70 -0.84
C PHE A 52 -1.73 -4.96 -1.77
N ALA A 53 -1.77 -6.12 -2.37
CA ALA A 53 -2.80 -6.44 -3.36
C ALA A 53 -4.15 -6.71 -2.70
N THR A 54 -4.16 -7.13 -1.45
CA THR A 54 -5.40 -7.40 -0.74
C THR A 54 -5.33 -6.81 0.65
N GLU A 55 -6.50 -6.59 1.21
CA GLU A 55 -6.58 -6.08 2.57
C GLU A 55 -5.98 -7.08 3.54
N GLU A 56 -6.16 -8.36 3.26
CA GLU A 56 -5.63 -9.38 4.14
C GLU A 56 -4.11 -9.35 4.18
N GLU A 57 -3.48 -9.13 3.02
CA GLU A 57 -2.03 -9.00 3.00
C GLU A 57 -1.58 -7.82 3.84
N ALA A 58 -2.30 -6.73 3.77
CA ALA A 58 -1.96 -5.56 4.56
C ALA A 58 -2.10 -5.86 6.05
N LYS A 59 -3.16 -6.56 6.43
CA LYS A 59 -3.34 -6.93 7.82
C LYS A 59 -2.23 -7.85 8.30
N ASN A 60 -1.84 -8.80 7.47
CA ASN A 60 -0.77 -9.71 7.84
C ASN A 60 0.55 -8.97 8.01
N SER A 61 0.76 -7.94 7.23
CA SER A 61 1.97 -7.14 7.37
C SER A 61 2.02 -6.46 8.73
N VAL A 62 0.90 -5.96 9.20
CA VAL A 62 0.85 -5.33 10.51
C VAL A 62 1.16 -6.35 11.61
N HIS A 63 0.49 -7.48 11.55
CA HIS A 63 0.71 -8.49 12.56
C HIS A 63 2.11 -9.10 12.45
N GLY A 64 2.54 -9.33 11.24
CA GLY A 64 3.86 -9.88 11.06
C GLY A 64 4.94 -8.95 11.57
N GLY A 65 4.75 -7.68 11.32
CA GLY A 65 5.72 -6.72 11.80
C GLY A 65 5.82 -6.71 13.28
N LYS A 66 4.67 -6.88 13.96
CA LYS A 66 4.75 -6.85 15.34
C LYS A 66 5.38 -8.11 15.87
N ALA A 67 5.24 -9.18 15.19
CA ALA A 67 5.82 -10.41 15.64
C ALA A 67 7.30 -10.30 15.77
N GLU A 68 7.88 -9.53 14.94
CA GLU A 68 9.18 -9.39 15.06
C GLU A 68 9.65 -8.41 15.84
N THR A 69 8.97 -7.87 16.24
CA THR A 69 9.39 -6.90 16.93
C THR A 69 9.92 -7.09 17.99
N ARG A 70 10.15 -7.62 18.05
CA ARG A 70 10.74 -7.60 18.72
C ARG A 70 11.69 -6.99 18.81
N ASN A 71 11.73 -6.90 18.48
CA ASN A 71 12.56 -6.48 18.46
C ASN A 71 13.09 -5.58 18.37
N TRP A 72 13.04 -5.19 18.27
CA TRP A 72 13.64 -4.33 18.11
C TRP A 72 14.27 -4.02 18.78
#